data_ffd79f14c765ad32d4e8e33c3af0407f
#
_entry.id   ffd79f14c765ad32d4e8e33c3af0407f
#
_cell.length_a   1.000
_cell.length_b   1.000
_cell.length_c   1.000
_cell.angle_alpha   90.00
_cell.angle_beta   90.00
_cell.angle_gamma   90.00
#
_symmetry.space_group_name_H-M   'P 1'
#
loop_
_entity.id
_entity.type
_entity.pdbx_description
1 polymer ?
#
loop_
_entity_poly.entity_id
_entity_poly.type
_entity_poly.pdbx_seq_one_letter_code
_entity_poly.pdbx_strand_id
1 'polypeptide(L)'
;MASEDFRCILCGGTDRPHLVQEQVTGDASGKLRAVQCLACAHVQLSPPAYDLGLYQEDGQVGFVIGHYGTPIETVFEHSAIEARRRVARFAEHGEALVRSDGQPARLLDIGGGYGFFGSAMTRLRPDVESCVLEPSASRAETGTRHFEERGDPDFPVPRFEVGLLDEDYVARHRRSYDAVTLWHVLEHVDDPLALMARAAALLRPGGSLWIEVPNLHDELFGLSPAYRRRSYMHEHISYFSAEMLERMARRLFAGADVEVTGYQRYGIFNYFHWIEHNAPQGARPDMWERDRWWLETSWRSAREAARTSDALLLVVRPVGAQGSQT
;
A
#
# COMPACT_ATOMS: atom_id res chain seq x y z
N MET A 1 20.90 -13.31 18.85
CA MET A 1 21.34 -14.41 17.97
C MET A 1 20.28 -14.55 16.89
N ALA A 2 20.62 -14.27 15.61
CA ALA A 2 19.69 -14.54 14.51
C ALA A 2 19.47 -16.06 14.46
N SER A 3 18.22 -16.50 14.31
CA SER A 3 17.83 -17.91 14.34
C SER A 3 18.61 -18.71 13.29
N GLU A 4 18.97 -19.96 13.62
CA GLU A 4 19.61 -20.91 12.70
C GLU A 4 18.74 -21.22 11.46
N ASP A 5 17.49 -20.74 11.40
CA ASP A 5 16.46 -21.05 10.38
C ASP A 5 16.02 -19.84 9.54
N PHE A 6 16.90 -18.88 9.27
CA PHE A 6 16.54 -17.78 8.38
C PHE A 6 16.33 -18.29 6.95
N ARG A 7 15.19 -17.87 6.35
CA ARG A 7 14.93 -18.00 4.91
C ARG A 7 14.33 -16.70 4.38
N CYS A 8 14.95 -16.16 3.34
CA CYS A 8 14.42 -14.99 2.67
C CYS A 8 13.13 -15.33 1.90
N ILE A 9 12.05 -14.60 2.16
CA ILE A 9 10.75 -14.85 1.51
C ILE A 9 10.76 -14.49 0.02
N LEU A 10 11.69 -13.63 -0.46
CA LEU A 10 11.76 -13.26 -1.86
C LEU A 10 12.68 -14.15 -2.70
N CYS A 11 13.85 -14.53 -2.18
CA CYS A 11 14.82 -15.27 -2.99
C CYS A 11 15.13 -16.68 -2.45
N GLY A 12 14.58 -17.04 -1.29
CA GLY A 12 14.84 -18.34 -0.65
C GLY A 12 16.24 -18.48 -0.03
N GLY A 13 17.07 -17.42 -0.07
CA GLY A 13 18.43 -17.44 0.51
C GLY A 13 18.41 -17.75 2.01
N THR A 14 19.37 -18.55 2.46
CA THR A 14 19.46 -19.04 3.86
C THR A 14 20.70 -18.57 4.59
N ASP A 15 21.55 -17.76 3.97
CA ASP A 15 22.72 -17.19 4.61
C ASP A 15 22.31 -16.33 5.81
N ARG A 16 23.16 -16.33 6.85
CA ARG A 16 22.92 -15.54 8.04
C ARG A 16 22.66 -14.07 7.68
N PRO A 17 21.47 -13.53 8.00
CA PRO A 17 21.10 -12.19 7.57
C PRO A 17 21.82 -11.10 8.38
N HIS A 18 21.89 -9.90 7.82
CA HIS A 18 22.32 -8.73 8.55
C HIS A 18 21.18 -8.18 9.43
N LEU A 19 21.46 -7.92 10.71
CA LEU A 19 20.48 -7.30 11.62
C LEU A 19 20.31 -5.83 11.25
N VAL A 20 19.06 -5.43 10.96
CA VAL A 20 18.68 -4.05 10.63
C VAL A 20 18.07 -3.34 11.82
N GLN A 21 17.15 -4.01 12.52
CA GLN A 21 16.45 -3.47 13.69
C GLN A 21 16.19 -4.60 14.71
N GLU A 22 16.58 -4.36 15.96
CA GLU A 22 16.46 -5.37 17.02
C GLU A 22 15.06 -5.37 17.66
N GLN A 23 14.47 -4.23 17.83
CA GLN A 23 13.15 -4.08 18.45
C GLN A 23 12.10 -3.79 17.40
N VAL A 24 11.04 -4.58 17.38
CA VAL A 24 9.89 -4.45 16.47
C VAL A 24 8.69 -3.97 17.26
N THR A 25 8.07 -2.88 16.83
CA THR A 25 6.89 -2.30 17.48
C THR A 25 5.72 -3.28 17.42
N GLY A 26 5.02 -3.46 18.53
CA GLY A 26 3.90 -4.39 18.66
C GLY A 26 4.29 -5.85 18.87
N ASP A 27 5.59 -6.18 18.87
CA ASP A 27 6.06 -7.53 19.20
C ASP A 27 6.04 -7.79 20.71
N ALA A 28 4.94 -8.35 21.20
CA ALA A 28 4.80 -8.74 22.60
C ALA A 28 5.75 -9.90 23.01
N SER A 29 6.23 -10.68 22.04
CA SER A 29 7.14 -11.80 22.29
C SER A 29 8.59 -11.37 22.50
N GLY A 30 8.98 -10.20 22.02
CA GLY A 30 10.35 -9.69 21.99
C GLY A 30 11.30 -10.50 21.10
N LYS A 31 10.78 -11.36 20.22
CA LYS A 31 11.57 -12.29 19.38
C LYS A 31 11.76 -11.80 17.95
N LEU A 32 10.85 -10.94 17.45
CA LEU A 32 10.93 -10.43 16.08
C LEU A 32 12.11 -9.49 15.90
N ARG A 33 12.75 -9.59 14.76
CA ARG A 33 13.85 -8.72 14.31
C ARG A 33 13.62 -8.35 12.87
N ALA A 34 13.94 -7.12 12.47
CA ALA A 34 14.05 -6.81 11.05
C ALA A 34 15.47 -7.14 10.59
N VAL A 35 15.58 -7.95 9.55
CA VAL A 35 16.85 -8.46 9.04
C VAL A 35 16.93 -8.29 7.53
N GLN A 36 18.15 -8.09 7.01
CA GLN A 36 18.42 -7.97 5.58
C GLN A 36 19.05 -9.25 5.04
N CYS A 37 18.47 -9.79 3.99
CA CYS A 37 19.03 -10.91 3.24
C CYS A 37 20.31 -10.48 2.52
N LEU A 38 21.42 -11.22 2.70
CA LEU A 38 22.69 -10.92 2.05
C LEU A 38 22.68 -11.21 0.55
N ALA A 39 21.85 -12.16 0.10
CA ALA A 39 21.78 -12.53 -1.31
C ALA A 39 21.01 -11.53 -2.19
N CYS A 40 19.93 -10.93 -1.66
CA CYS A 40 19.07 -10.05 -2.48
C CYS A 40 18.81 -8.67 -1.89
N ALA A 41 19.33 -8.37 -0.71
CA ALA A 41 19.17 -7.12 0.03
C ALA A 41 17.72 -6.84 0.51
N HIS A 42 16.79 -7.81 0.39
CA HIS A 42 15.45 -7.67 0.95
C HIS A 42 15.49 -7.57 2.47
N VAL A 43 14.72 -6.64 3.03
CA VAL A 43 14.53 -6.51 4.48
C VAL A 43 13.18 -7.10 4.87
N GLN A 44 13.20 -8.02 5.82
CA GLN A 44 12.01 -8.72 6.31
C GLN A 44 12.05 -8.92 7.82
N LEU A 45 10.91 -9.28 8.42
CA LEU A 45 10.87 -9.79 9.78
C LEU A 45 11.45 -11.22 9.84
N SER A 46 12.10 -11.55 10.95
CA SER A 46 12.60 -12.88 11.25
C SER A 46 12.33 -13.21 12.74
N PRO A 47 11.68 -14.34 13.02
CA PRO A 47 10.98 -15.19 12.05
C PRO A 47 9.85 -14.44 11.35
N PRO A 48 9.50 -14.76 10.11
CA PRO A 48 8.34 -14.16 9.47
C PRO A 48 7.08 -14.60 10.23
N ALA A 49 6.30 -13.63 10.70
CA ALA A 49 5.10 -13.87 11.48
C ALA A 49 3.88 -13.38 10.69
N TYR A 50 3.40 -14.20 9.74
CA TYR A 50 2.16 -13.94 9.04
C TYR A 50 1.00 -14.46 9.88
N ASP A 51 0.07 -13.58 10.21
CA ASP A 51 -1.18 -13.93 10.89
C ASP A 51 -2.36 -13.39 10.10
N LEU A 52 -2.98 -14.26 9.31
CA LEU A 52 -4.17 -13.92 8.53
C LEU A 52 -5.35 -13.49 9.42
N GLY A 53 -5.47 -14.05 10.64
CA GLY A 53 -6.50 -13.69 11.61
C GLY A 53 -6.47 -12.20 11.98
N LEU A 54 -5.26 -11.61 11.99
CA LEU A 54 -5.08 -10.18 12.23
C LEU A 54 -5.87 -9.30 11.23
N TYR A 55 -6.03 -9.78 10.00
CA TYR A 55 -6.72 -9.06 8.92
C TYR A 55 -8.19 -9.45 8.78
N GLN A 56 -8.55 -10.68 9.13
CA GLN A 56 -9.94 -11.18 9.05
C GLN A 56 -10.81 -10.74 10.23
N GLU A 57 -10.20 -10.57 11.41
CA GLU A 57 -10.90 -10.31 12.69
C GLU A 57 -10.76 -8.86 13.19
N ASP A 58 -10.41 -7.90 12.34
CA ASP A 58 -10.13 -6.49 12.71
C ASP A 58 -8.98 -6.28 13.71
N GLY A 59 -8.13 -7.29 13.88
CA GLY A 59 -7.00 -7.22 14.81
C GLY A 59 -6.07 -6.03 14.53
N GLN A 60 -5.87 -5.66 13.27
CA GLN A 60 -5.06 -4.50 12.90
C GLN A 60 -5.68 -3.18 13.36
N VAL A 61 -7.01 -3.01 13.22
CA VAL A 61 -7.71 -1.80 13.67
C VAL A 61 -7.74 -1.76 15.20
N GLY A 62 -8.01 -2.89 15.83
CA GLY A 62 -7.89 -3.05 17.28
C GLY A 62 -6.51 -2.67 17.79
N PHE A 63 -5.45 -3.04 17.05
CA PHE A 63 -4.09 -2.64 17.35
C PHE A 63 -3.87 -1.12 17.22
N VAL A 64 -4.30 -0.51 16.11
CA VAL A 64 -4.15 0.95 15.89
C VAL A 64 -4.93 1.73 16.96
N ILE A 65 -6.18 1.39 17.21
CA ILE A 65 -7.02 2.05 18.22
C ILE A 65 -6.49 1.77 19.63
N GLY A 66 -6.21 0.52 19.97
CA GLY A 66 -5.80 0.12 21.31
C GLY A 66 -4.36 0.52 21.65
N HIS A 67 -3.42 0.38 20.71
CA HIS A 67 -2.00 0.66 20.94
C HIS A 67 -1.65 2.14 20.84
N TYR A 68 -2.28 2.85 19.87
CA TYR A 68 -2.00 4.28 19.66
C TYR A 68 -3.08 5.20 20.24
N GLY A 69 -4.18 4.66 20.77
CA GLY A 69 -5.29 5.45 21.31
C GLY A 69 -5.97 6.33 20.25
N THR A 70 -5.89 5.92 18.97
CA THR A 70 -6.43 6.70 17.85
C THR A 70 -7.92 6.40 17.68
N PRO A 71 -8.84 7.37 17.83
CA PRO A 71 -10.26 7.16 17.58
C PRO A 71 -10.52 6.71 16.13
N ILE A 72 -11.55 5.90 15.91
CA ILE A 72 -11.89 5.39 14.56
C ILE A 72 -12.25 6.54 13.60
N GLU A 73 -12.83 7.62 14.10
CA GLU A 73 -13.14 8.80 13.32
C GLU A 73 -11.88 9.43 12.72
N THR A 74 -10.79 9.48 13.49
CA THR A 74 -9.49 9.96 13.00
C THR A 74 -8.91 9.05 11.93
N VAL A 75 -9.11 7.72 12.07
CA VAL A 75 -8.73 6.75 11.02
C VAL A 75 -9.51 7.02 9.74
N PHE A 76 -10.82 7.28 9.84
CA PHE A 76 -11.67 7.57 8.69
C PHE A 76 -11.31 8.90 8.02
N GLU A 77 -11.07 9.96 8.78
CA GLU A 77 -10.62 11.26 8.26
C GLU A 77 -9.30 11.12 7.49
N HIS A 78 -8.34 10.41 8.06
CA HIS A 78 -7.07 10.13 7.39
C HIS A 78 -7.27 9.30 6.11
N SER A 79 -8.09 8.26 6.17
CA SER A 79 -8.41 7.41 5.02
C SER A 79 -9.08 8.17 3.89
N ALA A 80 -9.97 9.14 4.21
CA ALA A 80 -10.60 10.00 3.24
C ALA A 80 -9.60 10.94 2.54
N ILE A 81 -8.64 11.49 3.28
CA ILE A 81 -7.57 12.33 2.71
C ILE A 81 -6.70 11.51 1.77
N GLU A 82 -6.24 10.33 2.21
CA GLU A 82 -5.41 9.44 1.39
C GLU A 82 -6.15 8.95 0.14
N ALA A 83 -7.43 8.63 0.25
CA ALA A 83 -8.25 8.24 -0.89
C ALA A 83 -8.29 9.31 -1.98
N ARG A 84 -8.53 10.58 -1.62
CA ARG A 84 -8.51 11.69 -2.58
C ARG A 84 -7.14 11.89 -3.22
N ARG A 85 -6.06 11.77 -2.45
CA ARG A 85 -4.67 11.85 -2.96
C ARG A 85 -4.37 10.73 -3.95
N ARG A 86 -4.78 9.49 -3.65
CA ARG A 86 -4.58 8.33 -4.54
C ARG A 86 -5.36 8.48 -5.84
N VAL A 87 -6.60 8.98 -5.79
CA VAL A 87 -7.38 9.25 -7.00
C VAL A 87 -6.73 10.34 -7.84
N ALA A 88 -6.23 11.43 -7.23
CA ALA A 88 -5.51 12.48 -7.93
C ALA A 88 -4.24 11.93 -8.60
N ARG A 89 -3.45 11.13 -7.87
CA ARG A 89 -2.25 10.50 -8.41
C ARG A 89 -2.56 9.55 -9.58
N PHE A 90 -3.64 8.80 -9.48
CA PHE A 90 -4.11 7.94 -10.56
C PHE A 90 -4.43 8.74 -11.84
N ALA A 91 -5.05 9.91 -11.68
CA ALA A 91 -5.35 10.81 -12.79
C ALA A 91 -4.08 11.46 -13.39
N GLU A 92 -3.10 11.84 -12.55
CA GLU A 92 -1.83 12.45 -13.00
C GLU A 92 -0.99 11.53 -13.88
N HIS A 93 -1.04 10.23 -13.64
CA HIS A 93 -0.34 9.24 -14.48
C HIS A 93 -1.03 8.98 -15.83
N GLY A 94 -2.07 9.78 -16.16
CA GLY A 94 -2.71 9.75 -17.47
C GLY A 94 -3.43 8.44 -17.80
N GLU A 95 -3.71 7.64 -16.79
CA GLU A 95 -4.49 6.41 -16.96
C GLU A 95 -5.91 6.77 -17.36
N ALA A 96 -6.08 7.00 -18.67
CA ALA A 96 -7.39 6.95 -19.24
C ALA A 96 -7.88 5.51 -19.13
N LEU A 97 -8.58 5.21 -18.03
CA LEU A 97 -9.36 3.99 -17.92
C LEU A 97 -10.53 4.11 -18.91
N VAL A 98 -10.20 4.15 -20.20
CA VAL A 98 -11.16 4.28 -21.28
C VAL A 98 -11.19 2.98 -22.03
N ARG A 99 -12.36 2.37 -22.05
CA ARG A 99 -12.60 1.17 -22.84
C ARG A 99 -13.08 1.54 -24.23
N SER A 100 -12.46 0.91 -25.23
CA SER A 100 -12.84 1.11 -26.65
C SER A 100 -14.23 0.57 -26.99
N ASP A 101 -14.80 -0.31 -26.14
CA ASP A 101 -16.12 -0.89 -26.31
C ASP A 101 -17.26 -0.04 -25.70
N GLY A 102 -16.94 1.13 -25.14
CA GLY A 102 -17.90 2.05 -24.52
C GLY A 102 -18.48 1.58 -23.18
N GLN A 103 -17.98 0.47 -22.63
CA GLN A 103 -18.36 0.02 -21.29
C GLN A 103 -17.55 0.77 -20.22
N PRO A 104 -18.09 0.92 -19.00
CA PRO A 104 -17.31 1.44 -17.88
C PRO A 104 -16.02 0.62 -17.68
N ALA A 105 -14.92 1.29 -17.39
CA ALA A 105 -13.71 0.62 -16.96
C ALA A 105 -13.90 -0.02 -15.58
N ARG A 106 -13.24 -1.14 -15.32
CA ARG A 106 -13.36 -1.88 -14.06
C ARG A 106 -12.07 -1.79 -13.26
N LEU A 107 -12.20 -1.36 -12.01
CA LEU A 107 -11.11 -1.26 -11.05
C LEU A 107 -11.36 -2.21 -9.88
N LEU A 108 -10.34 -2.96 -9.46
CA LEU A 108 -10.35 -3.74 -8.23
C LEU A 108 -9.33 -3.16 -7.24
N ASP A 109 -9.82 -2.79 -6.05
CA ASP A 109 -9.00 -2.38 -4.92
C ASP A 109 -8.83 -3.55 -3.94
N ILE A 110 -7.64 -4.16 -3.89
CA ILE A 110 -7.35 -5.34 -3.08
C ILE A 110 -6.89 -4.90 -1.70
N GLY A 111 -7.53 -5.43 -0.65
CA GLY A 111 -7.26 -5.06 0.74
C GLY A 111 -7.67 -3.61 1.04
N GLY A 112 -8.75 -3.14 0.42
CA GLY A 112 -9.16 -1.73 0.48
C GLY A 112 -9.74 -1.27 1.82
N GLY A 113 -9.72 -2.12 2.85
CA GLY A 113 -10.11 -1.79 4.22
C GLY A 113 -11.55 -1.31 4.32
N TYR A 114 -11.76 -0.10 4.81
CA TYR A 114 -13.09 0.51 4.92
C TYR A 114 -13.66 1.04 3.58
N GLY A 115 -12.94 0.90 2.46
CA GLY A 115 -13.44 1.22 1.14
C GLY A 115 -13.35 2.69 0.71
N PHE A 116 -12.59 3.52 1.41
CA PHE A 116 -12.49 4.95 1.09
C PHE A 116 -11.96 5.23 -0.32
N PHE A 117 -10.96 4.48 -0.79
CA PHE A 117 -10.45 4.65 -2.15
C PHE A 117 -11.49 4.23 -3.19
N GLY A 118 -12.13 3.07 -3.01
CA GLY A 118 -13.20 2.60 -3.89
C GLY A 118 -14.37 3.57 -3.96
N SER A 119 -14.77 4.14 -2.82
CA SER A 119 -15.79 5.17 -2.72
C SER A 119 -15.39 6.46 -3.47
N ALA A 120 -14.18 6.97 -3.23
CA ALA A 120 -13.68 8.17 -3.92
C ALA A 120 -13.56 7.96 -5.44
N MET A 121 -13.15 6.77 -5.89
CA MET A 121 -13.12 6.41 -7.31
C MET A 121 -14.52 6.45 -7.92
N THR A 122 -15.51 5.83 -7.28
CA THR A 122 -16.91 5.84 -7.73
C THR A 122 -17.43 7.27 -7.91
N ARG A 123 -17.07 8.18 -7.00
CA ARG A 123 -17.52 9.59 -7.04
C ARG A 123 -16.80 10.42 -8.10
N LEU A 124 -15.47 10.31 -8.16
CA LEU A 124 -14.63 11.16 -8.99
C LEU A 124 -14.44 10.64 -10.43
N ARG A 125 -14.71 9.34 -10.62
CA ARG A 125 -14.62 8.65 -11.90
C ARG A 125 -15.89 7.81 -12.14
N PRO A 126 -17.04 8.45 -12.42
CA PRO A 126 -18.31 7.74 -12.64
C PRO A 126 -18.29 6.86 -13.91
N ASP A 127 -17.26 7.00 -14.72
CA ASP A 127 -16.92 6.15 -15.87
C ASP A 127 -16.18 4.85 -15.48
N VAL A 128 -15.92 4.64 -14.17
CA VAL A 128 -15.20 3.47 -13.62
C VAL A 128 -16.09 2.71 -12.64
N GLU A 129 -16.27 1.43 -12.87
CA GLU A 129 -16.85 0.51 -11.88
C GLU A 129 -15.77 0.07 -10.89
N SER A 130 -15.79 0.64 -9.69
CA SER A 130 -14.87 0.29 -8.61
C SER A 130 -15.45 -0.78 -7.71
N CYS A 131 -14.63 -1.79 -7.37
CA CYS A 131 -14.94 -2.84 -6.40
C CYS A 131 -13.80 -2.97 -5.39
N VAL A 132 -14.13 -3.17 -4.13
CA VAL A 132 -13.20 -3.39 -3.02
C VAL A 132 -13.22 -4.86 -2.65
N LEU A 133 -12.08 -5.55 -2.76
CA LEU A 133 -11.89 -6.91 -2.24
C LEU A 133 -11.23 -6.81 -0.87
N GLU A 134 -11.98 -7.12 0.19
CA GLU A 134 -11.52 -6.98 1.58
C GLU A 134 -11.71 -8.30 2.35
N PRO A 135 -10.67 -8.86 3.00
CA PRO A 135 -10.80 -10.11 3.74
C PRO A 135 -11.63 -9.98 5.03
N SER A 136 -11.72 -8.79 5.63
CA SER A 136 -12.51 -8.56 6.84
C SER A 136 -13.95 -8.17 6.50
N ALA A 137 -14.89 -9.06 6.81
CA ALA A 137 -16.32 -8.76 6.72
C ALA A 137 -16.72 -7.58 7.62
N SER A 138 -16.14 -7.51 8.82
CA SER A 138 -16.40 -6.43 9.79
C SER A 138 -15.95 -5.07 9.28
N ARG A 139 -14.81 -4.98 8.58
CA ARG A 139 -14.37 -3.72 7.93
C ARG A 139 -15.29 -3.30 6.81
N ALA A 140 -15.67 -4.24 5.95
CA ALA A 140 -16.63 -3.97 4.87
C ALA A 140 -17.98 -3.47 5.41
N GLU A 141 -18.51 -4.12 6.46
CA GLU A 141 -19.74 -3.70 7.13
C GLU A 141 -19.60 -2.33 7.81
N THR A 142 -18.50 -2.11 8.52
CA THR A 142 -18.22 -0.83 9.20
C THR A 142 -18.07 0.30 8.21
N GLY A 143 -17.36 0.08 7.10
CA GLY A 143 -17.23 1.05 6.01
C GLY A 143 -18.60 1.35 5.38
N THR A 144 -19.36 0.33 5.01
CA THR A 144 -20.70 0.48 4.44
C THR A 144 -21.58 1.34 5.35
N ARG A 145 -21.68 0.99 6.63
CA ARG A 145 -22.47 1.74 7.61
C ARG A 145 -22.00 3.20 7.74
N HIS A 146 -20.69 3.44 7.79
CA HIS A 146 -20.13 4.79 7.87
C HIS A 146 -20.60 5.66 6.70
N PHE A 147 -20.52 5.16 5.45
CA PHE A 147 -20.94 5.91 4.28
C PHE A 147 -22.46 6.12 4.22
N GLU A 148 -23.26 5.12 4.62
CA GLU A 148 -24.72 5.23 4.71
C GLU A 148 -25.16 6.26 5.74
N GLU A 149 -24.60 6.23 6.95
CA GLU A 149 -24.96 7.15 8.05
C GLU A 149 -24.53 8.60 7.78
N ARG A 150 -23.37 8.80 7.17
CA ARG A 150 -22.90 10.16 6.85
C ARG A 150 -23.60 10.77 5.65
N GLY A 151 -24.00 9.96 4.68
CA GLY A 151 -24.62 10.46 3.45
C GLY A 151 -23.75 11.47 2.72
N ASP A 152 -22.41 11.36 2.83
CA ASP A 152 -21.45 12.30 2.22
C ASP A 152 -21.47 12.11 0.71
N PRO A 153 -21.86 13.11 -0.08
CA PRO A 153 -21.93 12.98 -1.54
C PRO A 153 -20.55 12.77 -2.19
N ASP A 154 -19.47 13.11 -1.49
CA ASP A 154 -18.10 12.90 -1.97
C ASP A 154 -17.61 11.46 -1.72
N PHE A 155 -18.31 10.70 -0.86
CA PHE A 155 -17.99 9.32 -0.54
C PHE A 155 -19.25 8.44 -0.57
N PRO A 156 -19.74 8.02 -1.75
CA PRO A 156 -20.85 7.09 -1.86
C PRO A 156 -20.44 5.71 -1.33
N VAL A 157 -21.42 4.89 -0.97
CA VAL A 157 -21.17 3.50 -0.51
C VAL A 157 -20.44 2.73 -1.61
N PRO A 158 -19.23 2.20 -1.35
CA PRO A 158 -18.50 1.43 -2.34
C PRO A 158 -19.06 0.01 -2.47
N ARG A 159 -18.81 -0.63 -3.62
CA ARG A 159 -19.10 -2.05 -3.78
C ARG A 159 -18.02 -2.87 -3.10
N PHE A 160 -18.41 -3.75 -2.17
CA PHE A 160 -17.53 -4.71 -1.53
C PHE A 160 -17.73 -6.13 -2.06
N GLU A 161 -16.62 -6.87 -2.12
CA GLU A 161 -16.54 -8.32 -2.18
C GLU A 161 -15.70 -8.77 -0.98
N VAL A 162 -16.29 -9.56 -0.07
CA VAL A 162 -15.58 -10.07 1.11
C VAL A 162 -14.83 -11.33 0.72
N GLY A 163 -13.50 -11.33 0.87
CA GLY A 163 -12.67 -12.47 0.51
C GLY A 163 -11.20 -12.13 0.31
N LEU A 164 -10.43 -13.16 -0.02
CA LEU A 164 -9.00 -13.06 -0.35
C LEU A 164 -8.78 -13.14 -1.85
N LEU A 165 -7.65 -12.57 -2.30
CA LEU A 165 -7.14 -12.82 -3.65
C LEU A 165 -6.45 -14.20 -3.69
N ASP A 166 -7.24 -15.25 -3.78
CA ASP A 166 -6.80 -16.63 -3.91
C ASP A 166 -6.88 -17.12 -5.38
N GLU A 167 -6.51 -18.38 -5.61
CA GLU A 167 -6.56 -18.97 -6.95
C GLU A 167 -7.98 -19.09 -7.48
N ASP A 168 -8.98 -19.31 -6.62
CA ASP A 168 -10.39 -19.41 -7.03
C ASP A 168 -10.92 -18.03 -7.45
N TYR A 169 -10.53 -16.96 -6.77
CA TYR A 169 -10.84 -15.59 -7.17
C TYR A 169 -10.21 -15.26 -8.52
N VAL A 170 -8.92 -15.59 -8.70
CA VAL A 170 -8.20 -15.39 -9.97
C VAL A 170 -8.87 -16.18 -11.11
N ALA A 171 -9.26 -17.43 -10.87
CA ALA A 171 -9.91 -18.25 -11.90
C ALA A 171 -11.24 -17.63 -12.38
N ARG A 172 -12.04 -17.09 -11.46
CA ARG A 172 -13.34 -16.46 -11.76
C ARG A 172 -13.22 -15.11 -12.46
N HIS A 173 -12.15 -14.34 -12.15
CA HIS A 173 -12.02 -12.94 -12.54
C HIS A 173 -10.82 -12.67 -13.45
N ARG A 174 -10.22 -13.72 -14.04
CA ARG A 174 -9.06 -13.59 -14.92
C ARG A 174 -9.35 -12.62 -16.08
N ARG A 175 -8.44 -11.67 -16.28
CA ARG A 175 -8.54 -10.64 -17.34
C ARG A 175 -9.86 -9.85 -17.30
N SER A 176 -10.33 -9.51 -16.10
CA SER A 176 -11.62 -8.83 -15.92
C SER A 176 -11.49 -7.35 -15.58
N TYR A 177 -10.29 -6.88 -15.19
CA TYR A 177 -10.10 -5.53 -14.69
C TYR A 177 -9.16 -4.71 -15.58
N ASP A 178 -9.47 -3.43 -15.73
CA ASP A 178 -8.64 -2.44 -16.43
C ASP A 178 -7.57 -1.86 -15.51
N ALA A 179 -7.84 -1.82 -14.18
CA ALA A 179 -6.86 -1.52 -13.16
C ALA A 179 -7.04 -2.40 -11.92
N VAL A 180 -5.92 -2.72 -11.27
CA VAL A 180 -5.87 -3.40 -9.97
C VAL A 180 -4.97 -2.59 -9.06
N THR A 181 -5.43 -2.31 -7.83
CA THR A 181 -4.71 -1.50 -6.85
C THR A 181 -4.45 -2.27 -5.56
N LEU A 182 -3.29 -2.04 -4.95
CA LEU A 182 -2.89 -2.52 -3.63
C LEU A 182 -2.27 -1.34 -2.85
N TRP A 183 -3.02 -0.78 -1.90
CA TRP A 183 -2.58 0.36 -1.10
C TRP A 183 -2.18 -0.11 0.30
N HIS A 184 -0.88 -0.23 0.57
CA HIS A 184 -0.37 -0.77 1.84
C HIS A 184 -0.89 -2.19 2.13
N VAL A 185 -0.65 -3.11 1.20
CA VAL A 185 -1.03 -4.53 1.32
C VAL A 185 0.18 -5.43 1.15
N LEU A 186 1.08 -5.09 0.22
CA LEU A 186 2.18 -5.98 -0.17
C LEU A 186 3.17 -6.24 0.97
N GLU A 187 3.34 -5.28 1.88
CA GLU A 187 4.20 -5.39 3.05
C GLU A 187 3.71 -6.37 4.11
N HIS A 188 2.43 -6.73 4.05
CA HIS A 188 1.75 -7.55 5.06
C HIS A 188 1.67 -9.04 4.71
N VAL A 189 2.06 -9.45 3.51
CA VAL A 189 1.91 -10.83 3.05
C VAL A 189 3.19 -11.63 3.10
N ASP A 190 3.05 -12.94 3.28
CA ASP A 190 4.16 -13.89 3.33
C ASP A 190 4.76 -14.21 1.95
N ASP A 191 3.99 -14.06 0.87
CA ASP A 191 4.47 -14.22 -0.51
C ASP A 191 4.06 -13.02 -1.40
N PRO A 192 4.82 -11.92 -1.35
CA PRO A 192 4.52 -10.74 -2.14
C PRO A 192 4.64 -10.97 -3.65
N LEU A 193 5.49 -11.92 -4.10
CA LEU A 193 5.62 -12.25 -5.51
C LEU A 193 4.36 -12.96 -6.04
N ALA A 194 3.83 -13.92 -5.27
CA ALA A 194 2.59 -14.60 -5.62
C ALA A 194 1.41 -13.62 -5.64
N LEU A 195 1.31 -12.71 -4.65
CA LEU A 195 0.25 -11.69 -4.64
C LEU A 195 0.31 -10.79 -5.87
N MET A 196 1.49 -10.29 -6.24
CA MET A 196 1.67 -9.48 -7.45
C MET A 196 1.29 -10.25 -8.72
N ALA A 197 1.67 -11.52 -8.82
CA ALA A 197 1.36 -12.37 -9.96
C ALA A 197 -0.16 -12.62 -10.08
N ARG A 198 -0.85 -12.90 -8.97
CA ARG A 198 -2.31 -13.07 -8.92
C ARG A 198 -3.03 -11.77 -9.31
N ALA A 199 -2.61 -10.63 -8.77
CA ALA A 199 -3.18 -9.32 -9.09
C ALA A 199 -3.04 -9.01 -10.60
N ALA A 200 -1.87 -9.27 -11.18
CA ALA A 200 -1.65 -9.07 -12.60
C ALA A 200 -2.46 -10.02 -13.50
N ALA A 201 -2.74 -11.26 -13.04
CA ALA A 201 -3.57 -12.21 -13.78
C ALA A 201 -5.02 -11.75 -13.95
N LEU A 202 -5.47 -10.81 -13.11
CA LEU A 202 -6.79 -10.18 -13.21
C LEU A 202 -6.87 -9.10 -14.27
N LEU A 203 -5.72 -8.55 -14.71
CA LEU A 203 -5.67 -7.45 -15.66
C LEU A 203 -6.03 -7.88 -17.07
N ARG A 204 -6.80 -7.07 -17.75
CA ARG A 204 -7.00 -7.15 -19.20
C ARG A 204 -5.72 -6.75 -19.93
N PRO A 205 -5.60 -7.12 -21.19
CA PRO A 205 -4.57 -6.55 -22.06
C PRO A 205 -4.65 -5.01 -22.06
N GLY A 206 -3.54 -4.34 -21.73
CA GLY A 206 -3.48 -2.88 -21.60
C GLY A 206 -3.94 -2.34 -20.25
N GLY A 207 -4.30 -3.20 -19.31
CA GLY A 207 -4.58 -2.78 -17.92
C GLY A 207 -3.33 -2.48 -17.12
N SER A 208 -3.49 -1.90 -15.91
CA SER A 208 -2.39 -1.48 -15.04
C SER A 208 -2.52 -2.00 -13.60
N LEU A 209 -1.37 -2.33 -12.99
CA LEU A 209 -1.24 -2.73 -11.59
C LEU A 209 -0.57 -1.60 -10.81
N TRP A 210 -1.19 -1.19 -9.71
CA TRP A 210 -0.76 -0.10 -8.85
C TRP A 210 -0.49 -0.62 -7.44
N ILE A 211 0.70 -0.40 -6.94
CA ILE A 211 1.11 -0.89 -5.61
C ILE A 211 1.79 0.24 -4.85
N GLU A 212 1.21 0.64 -3.72
CA GLU A 212 1.81 1.58 -2.77
C GLU A 212 2.29 0.81 -1.54
N VAL A 213 3.54 1.07 -1.13
CA VAL A 213 4.15 0.48 0.07
C VAL A 213 4.95 1.51 0.84
N PRO A 214 5.19 1.34 2.15
CA PRO A 214 6.15 2.15 2.89
C PRO A 214 7.55 2.06 2.28
N ASN A 215 8.26 3.16 2.27
CA ASN A 215 9.61 3.25 1.71
C ASN A 215 10.67 2.94 2.77
N LEU A 216 11.43 1.88 2.56
CA LEU A 216 12.58 1.54 3.41
C LEU A 216 13.65 2.67 3.45
N HIS A 217 13.72 3.46 2.38
CA HIS A 217 14.67 4.57 2.25
C HIS A 217 14.03 5.95 2.52
N ASP A 218 12.93 5.99 3.30
CA ASP A 218 12.43 7.27 3.84
C ASP A 218 13.55 7.94 4.65
N GLU A 219 13.80 9.22 4.35
CA GLU A 219 14.86 9.99 4.99
C GLU A 219 14.72 10.06 6.51
N LEU A 220 13.49 10.03 7.03
CA LEU A 220 13.22 10.02 8.47
C LEU A 220 13.81 8.80 9.20
N PHE A 221 14.05 7.67 8.51
CA PHE A 221 14.75 6.52 9.14
C PHE A 221 16.16 6.87 9.62
N GLY A 222 16.83 7.80 8.92
CA GLY A 222 18.16 8.29 9.30
C GLY A 222 18.14 9.44 10.32
N LEU A 223 17.06 10.23 10.34
CA LEU A 223 16.98 11.48 11.08
C LEU A 223 16.25 11.37 12.43
N SER A 224 15.29 10.45 12.57
CA SER A 224 14.53 10.26 13.79
C SER A 224 14.58 8.80 14.26
N PRO A 225 15.33 8.49 15.33
CA PRO A 225 15.35 7.15 15.91
C PRO A 225 13.96 6.67 16.37
N ALA A 226 13.08 7.58 16.80
CA ALA A 226 11.72 7.24 17.19
C ALA A 226 10.86 6.87 15.98
N TYR A 227 10.98 7.62 14.88
CA TYR A 227 10.33 7.27 13.61
C TYR A 227 10.78 5.89 13.13
N ARG A 228 12.09 5.65 13.11
CA ARG A 228 12.65 4.36 12.72
C ARG A 228 12.10 3.21 13.56
N ARG A 229 12.09 3.33 14.90
CA ARG A 229 11.52 2.31 15.79
C ARG A 229 10.05 2.05 15.51
N ARG A 230 9.25 3.13 15.30
CA ARG A 230 7.83 3.03 15.01
C ARG A 230 7.55 2.34 13.68
N SER A 231 8.40 2.57 12.68
CA SER A 231 8.20 2.05 11.31
C SER A 231 8.50 0.56 11.18
N TYR A 232 9.36 -0.01 12.05
CA TYR A 232 9.52 -1.45 12.14
C TYR A 232 8.46 -2.04 13.07
N MET A 233 7.37 -2.54 12.50
CA MET A 233 6.22 -3.07 13.23
C MET A 233 5.94 -4.53 12.86
N HIS A 234 5.32 -5.26 13.80
CA HIS A 234 5.08 -6.70 13.66
C HIS A 234 4.14 -7.06 12.51
N GLU A 235 3.33 -6.12 12.06
CA GLU A 235 2.40 -6.29 10.94
C GLU A 235 3.08 -6.21 9.56
N HIS A 236 4.24 -5.54 9.45
CA HIS A 236 4.99 -5.40 8.21
C HIS A 236 6.01 -6.52 8.09
N ILE A 237 5.68 -7.58 7.37
CA ILE A 237 6.57 -8.72 7.14
C ILE A 237 7.72 -8.32 6.24
N SER A 238 7.47 -7.45 5.25
CA SER A 238 8.43 -6.97 4.25
C SER A 238 8.61 -5.47 4.29
N TYR A 239 9.85 -5.02 3.99
CA TYR A 239 10.20 -3.60 3.84
C TYR A 239 10.85 -3.41 2.48
N PHE A 240 10.27 -2.56 1.65
CA PHE A 240 10.64 -2.41 0.25
C PHE A 240 11.45 -1.14 -0.02
N SER A 241 12.52 -1.25 -0.82
CA SER A 241 13.15 -0.12 -1.49
C SER A 241 12.64 -0.02 -2.93
N ALA A 242 12.86 1.14 -3.57
CA ALA A 242 12.48 1.35 -4.95
C ALA A 242 13.16 0.33 -5.89
N GLU A 243 14.44 0.06 -5.66
CA GLU A 243 15.23 -0.91 -6.45
C GLU A 243 14.70 -2.34 -6.29
N MET A 244 14.23 -2.68 -5.07
CA MET A 244 13.64 -3.99 -4.82
C MET A 244 12.32 -4.16 -5.57
N LEU A 245 11.42 -3.19 -5.46
CA LEU A 245 10.14 -3.20 -6.18
C LEU A 245 10.34 -3.28 -7.70
N GLU A 246 11.24 -2.48 -8.23
CA GLU A 246 11.56 -2.48 -9.65
C GLU A 246 12.09 -3.85 -10.12
N ARG A 247 13.00 -4.45 -9.35
CA ARG A 247 13.56 -5.78 -9.65
C ARG A 247 12.49 -6.87 -9.58
N MET A 248 11.60 -6.84 -8.59
CA MET A 248 10.48 -7.77 -8.48
C MET A 248 9.54 -7.65 -9.67
N ALA A 249 9.14 -6.44 -10.01
CA ALA A 249 8.24 -6.19 -11.13
C ALA A 249 8.86 -6.62 -12.48
N ARG A 250 10.12 -6.27 -12.76
CA ARG A 250 10.80 -6.68 -14.00
C ARG A 250 11.01 -8.19 -14.09
N ARG A 251 11.20 -8.88 -12.95
CA ARG A 251 11.31 -10.35 -12.92
C ARG A 251 9.96 -11.02 -13.24
N LEU A 252 8.86 -10.48 -12.70
CA LEU A 252 7.53 -11.07 -12.88
C LEU A 252 6.90 -10.71 -14.22
N PHE A 253 7.17 -9.52 -14.73
CA PHE A 253 6.49 -8.94 -15.88
C PHE A 253 7.50 -8.56 -16.97
N ALA A 254 8.13 -9.58 -17.56
CA ALA A 254 9.12 -9.38 -18.62
C ALA A 254 8.54 -8.55 -19.77
N GLY A 255 9.23 -7.46 -20.13
CA GLY A 255 8.81 -6.55 -21.20
C GLY A 255 7.73 -5.53 -20.79
N ALA A 256 7.18 -5.58 -19.57
CA ALA A 256 6.25 -4.57 -19.09
C ALA A 256 6.91 -3.19 -18.96
N ASP A 257 6.11 -2.14 -19.12
CA ASP A 257 6.46 -0.82 -18.62
C ASP A 257 6.36 -0.82 -17.09
N VAL A 258 7.47 -0.52 -16.41
CA VAL A 258 7.59 -0.56 -14.95
C VAL A 258 8.10 0.79 -14.49
N GLU A 259 7.29 1.47 -13.70
CA GLU A 259 7.61 2.76 -13.09
C GLU A 259 7.58 2.64 -11.58
N VAL A 260 8.62 3.12 -10.89
CA VAL A 260 8.66 3.26 -9.43
C VAL A 260 8.97 4.70 -9.07
N THR A 261 8.03 5.36 -8.43
CA THR A 261 8.16 6.76 -7.98
C THR A 261 8.08 6.87 -6.47
N GLY A 262 8.64 7.93 -5.91
CA GLY A 262 8.33 8.31 -4.54
C GLY A 262 6.89 8.79 -4.42
N TYR A 263 6.31 8.62 -3.25
CA TYR A 263 5.00 9.15 -2.92
C TYR A 263 5.02 9.72 -1.50
N GLN A 264 4.94 11.04 -1.37
CA GLN A 264 5.02 11.72 -0.08
C GLN A 264 3.60 11.97 0.47
N ARG A 265 3.18 11.21 1.48
CA ARG A 265 1.85 11.30 2.10
C ARG A 265 1.76 12.41 3.13
N TYR A 266 2.73 12.46 4.04
CA TYR A 266 2.71 13.41 5.15
C TYR A 266 3.42 14.72 4.78
N GLY A 267 2.94 15.85 5.34
CA GLY A 267 3.46 17.16 5.04
C GLY A 267 4.81 17.48 5.70
N ILE A 268 5.42 18.57 5.23
CA ILE A 268 6.71 19.07 5.70
C ILE A 268 6.72 19.34 7.22
N PHE A 269 5.59 19.79 7.79
CA PHE A 269 5.52 20.05 9.22
C PHE A 269 5.51 18.79 10.06
N ASN A 270 4.87 17.71 9.61
CA ASN A 270 4.97 16.41 10.26
C ASN A 270 6.41 15.87 10.21
N TYR A 271 7.11 16.10 9.08
CA TYR A 271 8.51 15.74 8.93
C TYR A 271 9.42 16.43 9.96
N PHE A 272 9.31 17.77 10.11
CA PHE A 272 10.06 18.49 11.13
C PHE A 272 9.64 18.13 12.55
N HIS A 273 8.36 17.88 12.78
CA HIS A 273 7.89 17.47 14.11
C HIS A 273 8.51 16.13 14.55
N TRP A 274 8.69 15.19 13.63
CA TRP A 274 9.43 13.97 13.92
C TRP A 274 10.89 14.22 14.29
N ILE A 275 11.56 15.15 13.62
CA ILE A 275 12.97 15.50 13.90
C ILE A 275 13.11 16.18 15.25
N GLU A 276 12.23 17.12 15.55
CA GLU A 276 12.33 17.95 16.76
C GLU A 276 11.77 17.27 18.02
N HIS A 277 10.65 16.52 17.86
CA HIS A 277 9.90 16.01 19.01
C HIS A 277 9.88 14.49 19.11
N ASN A 278 10.45 13.77 18.15
CA ASN A 278 10.40 12.30 18.06
C ASN A 278 8.98 11.71 18.11
N ALA A 279 8.00 12.43 17.59
CA ALA A 279 6.59 12.07 17.57
C ALA A 279 5.92 12.60 16.30
N PRO A 280 4.80 11.98 15.82
CA PRO A 280 4.00 12.54 14.73
C PRO A 280 3.32 13.83 15.19
N GLN A 281 3.08 14.74 14.24
CA GLN A 281 2.42 16.02 14.52
C GLN A 281 0.98 15.85 15.06
N GLY A 282 0.34 14.71 14.85
CA GLY A 282 -1.08 14.52 15.05
C GLY A 282 -1.92 15.22 13.96
N ALA A 283 -3.23 15.01 14.00
CA ALA A 283 -4.15 15.68 13.09
C ALA A 283 -4.28 17.16 13.48
N ARG A 284 -3.43 18.00 12.93
CA ARG A 284 -3.68 19.44 12.93
C ARG A 284 -4.30 19.81 11.59
N PRO A 285 -5.43 20.55 11.57
CA PRO A 285 -5.94 21.11 10.34
C PRO A 285 -4.88 22.05 9.77
N ASP A 286 -4.63 21.92 8.51
CA ASP A 286 -3.60 22.54 7.69
C ASP A 286 -3.78 24.05 7.55
N MET A 287 -3.71 24.81 8.64
CA MET A 287 -3.65 26.27 8.56
C MET A 287 -2.43 26.75 7.75
N TRP A 288 -1.38 25.94 7.69
CA TRP A 288 -0.14 26.24 6.98
C TRP A 288 -0.15 25.77 5.52
N GLU A 289 -0.90 24.72 5.16
CA GLU A 289 -0.97 24.24 3.79
C GLU A 289 -1.66 25.27 2.86
N ARG A 290 -2.63 26.04 3.33
CA ARG A 290 -3.31 27.05 2.54
C ARG A 290 -2.39 28.19 2.10
N ASP A 291 -1.56 28.71 3.01
CA ASP A 291 -0.77 29.93 2.76
C ASP A 291 0.62 29.64 2.19
N ARG A 292 1.07 28.38 2.28
CA ARG A 292 2.42 27.96 1.87
C ARG A 292 2.41 26.69 1.02
N TRP A 293 1.33 26.48 0.27
CA TRP A 293 1.17 25.32 -0.62
C TRP A 293 2.37 25.12 -1.57
N TRP A 294 3.02 26.19 -2.02
CA TRP A 294 4.17 26.16 -2.89
C TRP A 294 5.39 25.51 -2.21
N LEU A 295 5.61 25.76 -0.92
CA LEU A 295 6.69 25.14 -0.14
C LEU A 295 6.42 23.64 0.03
N GLU A 296 5.20 23.31 0.43
CA GLU A 296 4.76 21.93 0.58
C GLU A 296 4.89 21.15 -0.72
N THR A 297 4.41 21.71 -1.84
CA THR A 297 4.47 21.09 -3.15
C THR A 297 5.93 20.89 -3.61
N SER A 298 6.78 21.91 -3.51
CA SER A 298 8.18 21.83 -3.91
C SER A 298 8.94 20.79 -3.08
N TRP A 299 8.70 20.77 -1.78
CA TRP A 299 9.33 19.82 -0.87
C TRP A 299 8.89 18.36 -1.17
N ARG A 300 7.59 18.12 -1.37
CA ARG A 300 7.08 16.81 -1.77
C ARG A 300 7.68 16.34 -3.08
N SER A 301 7.63 17.19 -4.11
CA SER A 301 8.19 16.86 -5.43
C SER A 301 9.67 16.52 -5.38
N ALA A 302 10.45 17.24 -4.57
CA ALA A 302 11.88 16.94 -4.40
C ALA A 302 12.12 15.56 -3.76
N ARG A 303 11.34 15.22 -2.72
CA ARG A 303 11.45 13.91 -2.04
C ARG A 303 10.98 12.76 -2.94
N GLU A 304 9.89 12.96 -3.66
CA GLU A 304 9.35 11.98 -4.60
C GLU A 304 10.33 11.71 -5.73
N ALA A 305 10.93 12.76 -6.31
CA ALA A 305 11.97 12.64 -7.35
C ALA A 305 13.23 11.93 -6.84
N ALA A 306 13.65 12.22 -5.61
CA ALA A 306 14.78 11.57 -4.95
C ALA A 306 14.47 10.16 -4.43
N ARG A 307 13.20 9.73 -4.44
CA ARG A 307 12.73 8.47 -3.84
C ARG A 307 13.07 8.35 -2.34
N THR A 308 13.06 9.49 -1.62
CA THR A 308 13.27 9.57 -0.17
C THR A 308 11.99 9.89 0.61
N SER A 309 10.85 9.82 -0.07
CA SER A 309 9.49 9.96 0.47
C SER A 309 9.11 8.82 1.42
N ASP A 310 8.07 9.01 2.20
CA ASP A 310 7.58 8.02 3.18
C ASP A 310 6.90 6.79 2.55
N ALA A 311 6.50 6.86 1.28
CA ALA A 311 5.99 5.74 0.51
C ALA A 311 6.59 5.68 -0.90
N LEU A 312 6.45 4.52 -1.53
CA LEU A 312 6.76 4.25 -2.93
C LEU A 312 5.49 3.83 -3.66
N LEU A 313 5.37 4.28 -4.90
CA LEU A 313 4.33 3.85 -5.83
C LEU A 313 4.98 3.12 -6.99
N LEU A 314 4.62 1.84 -7.14
CA LEU A 314 4.95 1.01 -8.30
C LEU A 314 3.74 0.98 -9.24
N VAL A 315 3.96 1.30 -10.50
CA VAL A 315 2.98 1.12 -11.57
C VAL A 315 3.55 0.16 -12.62
N VAL A 316 2.80 -0.90 -12.91
CA VAL A 316 3.15 -1.90 -13.93
C VAL A 316 2.09 -1.92 -15.00
N ARG A 317 2.51 -1.74 -16.27
CA ARG A 317 1.66 -1.88 -17.46
C ARG A 317 2.16 -3.06 -18.28
N PRO A 318 1.59 -4.25 -18.08
CA PRO A 318 1.99 -5.42 -18.86
C PRO A 318 1.78 -5.16 -20.36
N VAL A 319 2.78 -5.46 -21.18
CA VAL A 319 2.62 -5.37 -22.63
C VAL A 319 1.48 -6.30 -23.01
N GLY A 320 0.43 -5.76 -23.57
CA GLY A 320 -0.66 -6.56 -24.13
C GLY A 320 -0.04 -7.57 -25.10
N ALA A 321 -0.41 -8.83 -25.00
CA ALA A 321 -0.10 -9.77 -26.06
C ALA A 321 -0.66 -9.16 -27.36
N GLN A 322 0.20 -8.54 -28.14
CA GLN A 322 -0.15 -8.10 -29.49
C GLN A 322 -0.63 -9.36 -30.17
N GLY A 323 -1.92 -9.39 -30.49
CA GLY A 323 -2.45 -10.48 -31.29
C GLY A 323 -1.52 -10.66 -32.47
N SER A 324 -0.92 -11.83 -32.60
CA SER A 324 -0.26 -12.24 -33.82
C SER A 324 -1.34 -12.15 -34.91
N GLN A 325 -1.38 -11.04 -35.61
CA GLN A 325 -2.01 -10.96 -36.89
C GLN A 325 -1.08 -11.76 -37.85
N THR A 326 -1.37 -13.01 -38.00
CA THR A 326 -0.97 -13.79 -39.17
C THR A 326 -2.20 -14.00 -40.05
#